data_945bfa6522dd84a51f05b8817c27336d
#
_entry.id   945bfa6522dd84a51f05b8817c27336d
#
_cell.length_a   1.000
_cell.length_b   1.000
_cell.length_c   1.000
_cell.angle_alpha   90.00
_cell.angle_beta   90.00
_cell.angle_gamma   90.00
#
_symmetry.space_group_name_H-M   'P 1'
#
loop_
_entity.id
_entity.type
_entity.pdbx_description
1 polymer ?
#
loop_
_entity_poly.entity_id
_entity_poly.type
_entity_poly.pdbx_seq_one_letter_code
_entity_poly.pdbx_strand_id
1 'polypeptide(L)'
;LFLSSDVEQDAPPYLSSERGLLEGLPRLLDLLDELRVRATFFVVGRVAERHPRLVYSIVEGGHELGSHGYTHSRLDRMPLREAEGEVMTSLKVLRDFYDVRSFRAPNLKLPRALLPVLRDEGVDVDSSLAAYKPPFALGPRVEEGVVRVPATVTSSVLRLPWPLLRPAAMVMPRVATLFIHPWEVSGVRHLRPDISLGTGPRVLDLLARLVNYMRGRGYEPLTMREAPRLLGIGKVLDS
;
A
#
# COMPACT_ATOMS: atom_id res chain seq x y z
N LEU A 1 9.04 -9.72 3.50
CA LEU A 1 8.39 -9.13 2.31
C LEU A 1 7.07 -8.50 2.73
N PHE A 2 6.92 -7.19 2.60
CA PHE A 2 5.64 -6.53 2.75
C PHE A 2 4.96 -6.43 1.39
N LEU A 3 3.78 -7.03 1.25
CA LEU A 3 2.94 -6.88 0.08
C LEU A 3 1.76 -5.97 0.44
N SER A 4 1.50 -4.97 -0.40
CA SER A 4 0.43 -4.00 -0.15
C SER A 4 -0.32 -3.62 -1.43
N SER A 5 -1.52 -3.09 -1.24
CA SER A 5 -2.33 -2.54 -2.32
C SER A 5 -2.90 -1.18 -1.92
N ASP A 6 -2.83 -0.21 -2.84
CA ASP A 6 -3.46 1.08 -2.66
C ASP A 6 -4.84 1.04 -3.32
N VAL A 7 -5.89 1.06 -2.47
CA VAL A 7 -7.30 0.88 -2.88
C VAL A 7 -7.93 2.25 -3.09
N GLU A 8 -7.90 2.69 -4.32
CA GLU A 8 -8.27 4.01 -4.80
C GLU A 8 -9.04 3.92 -6.13
N GLN A 9 -9.56 5.01 -6.63
CA GLN A 9 -10.08 5.08 -8.00
C GLN A 9 -9.02 4.70 -9.03
N ASP A 10 -9.44 4.41 -10.26
CA ASP A 10 -8.51 4.01 -11.31
C ASP A 10 -7.54 5.16 -11.65
N ALA A 11 -6.26 4.96 -11.38
CA ALA A 11 -5.17 5.87 -11.71
C ALA A 11 -5.46 7.37 -11.47
N PRO A 12 -5.84 7.82 -10.26
CA PRO A 12 -6.18 9.22 -10.01
C PRO A 12 -4.96 10.14 -10.21
N PRO A 13 -5.15 11.36 -10.69
CA PRO A 13 -6.41 12.03 -11.07
C PRO A 13 -6.79 11.85 -12.55
N TYR A 14 -6.20 10.89 -13.26
CA TYR A 14 -6.30 10.76 -14.72
C TYR A 14 -7.57 10.06 -15.18
N LEU A 15 -8.13 9.19 -14.36
CA LEU A 15 -9.36 8.47 -14.63
C LEU A 15 -10.35 8.65 -13.47
N SER A 16 -11.65 8.55 -13.78
CA SER A 16 -12.74 8.61 -12.81
C SER A 16 -13.49 7.29 -12.66
N SER A 17 -13.05 6.24 -13.36
CA SER A 17 -13.65 4.92 -13.25
C SER A 17 -13.25 4.20 -11.97
N GLU A 18 -14.01 3.17 -11.62
CA GLU A 18 -13.82 2.34 -10.43
C GLU A 18 -13.71 0.85 -10.79
N ARG A 19 -13.32 0.55 -12.03
CA ARG A 19 -13.17 -0.84 -12.49
C ARG A 19 -12.15 -1.61 -11.67
N GLY A 20 -11.08 -0.95 -11.26
CA GLY A 20 -10.09 -1.53 -10.35
C GLY A 20 -10.73 -2.02 -9.06
N LEU A 21 -11.57 -1.20 -8.45
CA LEU A 21 -12.28 -1.55 -7.22
C LEU A 21 -13.26 -2.71 -7.43
N LEU A 22 -14.03 -2.68 -8.50
CA LEU A 22 -15.14 -3.62 -8.74
C LEU A 22 -14.69 -4.95 -9.39
N GLU A 23 -13.67 -4.92 -10.22
CA GLU A 23 -13.18 -6.08 -10.97
C GLU A 23 -11.78 -6.53 -10.53
N GLY A 24 -10.88 -5.59 -10.26
CA GLY A 24 -9.47 -5.85 -9.97
C GLY A 24 -9.23 -6.29 -8.54
N LEU A 25 -9.86 -5.62 -7.57
CA LEU A 25 -9.70 -5.94 -6.15
C LEU A 25 -10.18 -7.36 -5.80
N PRO A 26 -11.37 -7.82 -6.22
CA PRO A 26 -11.79 -9.20 -5.96
C PRO A 26 -10.78 -10.22 -6.50
N ARG A 27 -10.32 -10.05 -7.73
CA ARG A 27 -9.32 -10.96 -8.34
C ARG A 27 -7.98 -10.94 -7.61
N LEU A 28 -7.59 -9.78 -7.07
CA LEU A 28 -6.37 -9.69 -6.27
C LEU A 28 -6.54 -10.43 -4.94
N LEU A 29 -7.70 -10.32 -4.29
CA LEU A 29 -8.01 -11.05 -3.06
C LEU A 29 -8.02 -12.58 -3.31
N ASP A 30 -8.67 -13.03 -4.39
CA ASP A 30 -8.68 -14.45 -4.80
C ASP A 30 -7.24 -14.99 -4.97
N LEU A 31 -6.38 -14.25 -5.67
CA LEU A 31 -4.98 -14.65 -5.83
C LEU A 31 -4.24 -14.72 -4.49
N LEU A 32 -4.45 -13.76 -3.59
CA LEU A 32 -3.77 -13.76 -2.29
C LEU A 32 -4.21 -14.92 -1.40
N ASP A 33 -5.49 -15.31 -1.49
CA ASP A 33 -6.02 -16.50 -0.82
C ASP A 33 -5.39 -17.78 -1.39
N GLU A 34 -5.36 -17.93 -2.71
CA GLU A 34 -4.68 -19.06 -3.38
C GLU A 34 -3.21 -19.20 -2.97
N LEU A 35 -2.50 -18.08 -2.88
CA LEU A 35 -1.12 -18.01 -2.45
C LEU A 35 -0.95 -18.18 -0.93
N ARG A 36 -2.02 -18.11 -0.16
CA ARG A 36 -2.01 -18.06 1.31
C ARG A 36 -1.09 -16.93 1.81
N VAL A 37 -1.30 -15.73 1.27
CA VAL A 37 -0.54 -14.52 1.61
C VAL A 37 -1.47 -13.47 2.17
N ARG A 38 -1.17 -12.98 3.36
CA ARG A 38 -1.80 -11.75 3.88
C ARG A 38 -1.03 -10.54 3.37
N ALA A 39 -1.77 -9.47 3.09
CA ALA A 39 -1.26 -8.21 2.58
C ALA A 39 -1.89 -7.04 3.33
N THR A 40 -1.34 -5.84 3.16
CA THR A 40 -1.91 -4.60 3.70
C THR A 40 -2.61 -3.83 2.59
N PHE A 41 -3.88 -3.50 2.79
CA PHE A 41 -4.67 -2.70 1.86
C PHE A 41 -4.84 -1.29 2.42
N PHE A 42 -4.18 -0.32 1.81
CA PHE A 42 -4.33 1.09 2.13
C PHE A 42 -5.54 1.65 1.38
N VAL A 43 -6.64 1.87 2.11
CA VAL A 43 -7.93 2.24 1.53
C VAL A 43 -8.19 3.72 1.70
N VAL A 44 -8.64 4.38 0.64
CA VAL A 44 -9.12 5.76 0.65
C VAL A 44 -10.45 5.83 1.42
N GLY A 45 -10.58 6.73 2.38
CA GLY A 45 -11.76 6.82 3.25
C GLY A 45 -13.07 6.94 2.46
N ARG A 46 -13.11 7.81 1.43
CA ARG A 46 -14.28 7.93 0.54
C ARG A 46 -14.61 6.66 -0.24
N VAL A 47 -13.63 5.81 -0.53
CA VAL A 47 -13.86 4.50 -1.15
C VAL A 47 -14.54 3.59 -0.12
N ALA A 48 -14.09 3.60 1.13
CA ALA A 48 -14.70 2.80 2.18
C ALA A 48 -16.19 3.17 2.42
N GLU A 49 -16.51 4.46 2.44
CA GLU A 49 -17.90 4.91 2.58
C GLU A 49 -18.79 4.48 1.41
N ARG A 50 -18.28 4.57 0.17
CA ARG A 50 -19.05 4.21 -1.02
C ARG A 50 -19.15 2.70 -1.26
N HIS A 51 -18.13 1.95 -0.87
CA HIS A 51 -18.00 0.52 -1.12
C HIS A 51 -17.70 -0.29 0.16
N PRO A 52 -18.52 -0.20 1.22
CA PRO A 52 -18.24 -0.87 2.49
C PRO A 52 -18.09 -2.39 2.34
N ARG A 53 -18.81 -3.02 1.40
CA ARG A 53 -18.69 -4.46 1.13
C ARG A 53 -17.29 -4.86 0.64
N LEU A 54 -16.61 -4.01 -0.13
CA LEU A 54 -15.23 -4.27 -0.57
C LEU A 54 -14.26 -4.20 0.61
N VAL A 55 -14.50 -3.28 1.56
CA VAL A 55 -13.68 -3.20 2.78
C VAL A 55 -13.88 -4.43 3.66
N TYR A 56 -15.13 -4.89 3.83
CA TYR A 56 -15.41 -6.14 4.55
C TYR A 56 -14.71 -7.34 3.89
N SER A 57 -14.72 -7.47 2.56
CA SER A 57 -14.04 -8.59 1.90
C SER A 57 -12.52 -8.59 2.12
N ILE A 58 -11.88 -7.41 2.26
CA ILE A 58 -10.47 -7.31 2.65
C ILE A 58 -10.26 -7.86 4.07
N VAL A 59 -11.06 -7.41 5.02
CA VAL A 59 -10.92 -7.78 6.44
C VAL A 59 -11.27 -9.25 6.67
N GLU A 60 -12.36 -9.74 6.08
CA GLU A 60 -12.79 -11.14 6.16
C GLU A 60 -11.79 -12.10 5.51
N GLY A 61 -11.07 -11.64 4.47
CA GLY A 61 -9.94 -12.35 3.88
C GLY A 61 -8.68 -12.40 4.78
N GLY A 62 -8.74 -11.84 5.99
CA GLY A 62 -7.63 -11.84 6.96
C GLY A 62 -6.50 -10.88 6.60
N HIS A 63 -6.75 -9.94 5.72
CA HIS A 63 -5.78 -8.90 5.34
C HIS A 63 -5.81 -7.73 6.32
N GLU A 64 -4.73 -6.97 6.35
CA GLU A 64 -4.65 -5.73 7.12
C GLU A 64 -5.28 -4.58 6.35
N LEU A 65 -6.11 -3.79 7.03
CA LEU A 65 -6.64 -2.51 6.54
C LEU A 65 -5.76 -1.36 7.05
N GLY A 66 -5.23 -0.56 6.13
CA GLY A 66 -4.51 0.68 6.40
C GLY A 66 -5.24 1.89 5.79
N SER A 67 -4.86 3.09 6.21
CA SER A 67 -5.44 4.34 5.68
C SER A 67 -4.62 4.88 4.51
N HIS A 68 -5.32 5.35 3.45
CA HIS A 68 -4.73 6.04 2.29
C HIS A 68 -5.22 7.50 2.15
N GLY A 69 -5.47 8.17 3.28
CA GLY A 69 -6.12 9.47 3.31
C GLY A 69 -7.63 9.38 3.04
N TYR A 70 -8.32 10.51 3.14
CA TYR A 70 -9.77 10.51 3.01
C TYR A 70 -10.24 10.71 1.56
N THR A 71 -9.71 11.75 0.88
CA THR A 71 -10.11 12.09 -0.50
C THR A 71 -9.11 11.65 -1.58
N HIS A 72 -7.97 11.06 -1.19
CA HIS A 72 -6.80 10.83 -2.05
C HIS A 72 -6.10 12.12 -2.51
N SER A 73 -6.31 13.23 -1.83
CA SER A 73 -5.63 14.48 -2.14
C SER A 73 -4.17 14.49 -1.70
N ARG A 74 -3.32 15.25 -2.41
CA ARG A 74 -1.90 15.43 -2.09
C ARG A 74 -1.73 16.23 -0.79
N LEU A 75 -1.37 15.54 0.32
CA LEU A 75 -1.21 16.13 1.64
C LEU A 75 -0.11 17.21 1.68
N ASP A 76 0.91 17.09 0.83
CA ASP A 76 2.01 18.04 0.72
C ASP A 76 1.66 19.31 -0.09
N ARG A 77 0.42 19.42 -0.59
CA ARG A 77 -0.05 20.55 -1.40
C ARG A 77 -1.21 21.29 -0.77
N MET A 78 -1.53 21.02 0.47
CA MET A 78 -2.59 21.68 1.21
C MET A 78 -2.07 22.25 2.53
N PRO A 79 -2.77 23.21 3.16
CA PRO A 79 -2.44 23.69 4.48
C PRO A 79 -2.38 22.53 5.49
N LEU A 80 -1.44 22.59 6.44
CA LEU A 80 -1.22 21.51 7.41
C LEU A 80 -2.51 21.08 8.12
N ARG A 81 -3.31 22.05 8.58
CA ARG A 81 -4.59 21.77 9.26
C ARG A 81 -5.59 21.00 8.40
N GLU A 82 -5.61 21.24 7.10
CA GLU A 82 -6.45 20.49 6.17
C GLU A 82 -5.90 19.06 5.99
N ALA A 83 -4.56 18.92 5.90
CA ALA A 83 -3.90 17.63 5.81
C ALA A 83 -4.11 16.77 7.07
N GLU A 84 -4.10 17.38 8.26
CA GLU A 84 -4.49 16.75 9.53
C GLU A 84 -5.95 16.24 9.46
N GLY A 85 -6.87 17.08 8.98
CA GLY A 85 -8.28 16.71 8.78
C GLY A 85 -8.47 15.52 7.83
N GLU A 86 -7.71 15.46 6.74
CA GLU A 86 -7.69 14.32 5.79
C GLU A 86 -7.27 13.01 6.48
N VAL A 87 -6.20 13.07 7.30
CA VAL A 87 -5.71 11.91 8.06
C VAL A 87 -6.75 11.45 9.07
N MET A 88 -7.21 12.35 9.95
CA MET A 88 -8.13 12.02 11.03
C MET A 88 -9.48 11.51 10.53
N THR A 89 -10.04 12.15 9.48
CA THR A 89 -11.31 11.72 8.88
C THR A 89 -11.19 10.33 8.27
N SER A 90 -10.09 10.05 7.57
CA SER A 90 -9.85 8.73 7.00
C SER A 90 -9.74 7.65 8.08
N LEU A 91 -8.96 7.91 9.13
CA LEU A 91 -8.81 6.96 10.24
C LEU A 91 -10.15 6.70 10.95
N LYS A 92 -10.93 7.75 11.19
CA LYS A 92 -12.26 7.63 11.80
C LYS A 92 -13.17 6.70 10.98
N VAL A 93 -13.29 6.94 9.67
CA VAL A 93 -14.13 6.12 8.78
C VAL A 93 -13.66 4.66 8.72
N LEU A 94 -12.36 4.44 8.59
CA LEU A 94 -11.83 3.08 8.43
C LEU A 94 -11.85 2.27 9.73
N ARG A 95 -11.84 2.92 10.88
CA ARG A 95 -11.92 2.27 12.19
C ARG A 95 -13.30 1.67 12.50
N ASP A 96 -14.33 2.02 11.75
CA ASP A 96 -15.62 1.32 11.81
C ASP A 96 -15.52 -0.13 11.26
N PHE A 97 -14.47 -0.44 10.49
CA PHE A 97 -14.26 -1.76 9.89
C PHE A 97 -13.13 -2.56 10.55
N TYR A 98 -12.08 -1.89 11.02
CA TYR A 98 -10.84 -2.54 11.47
C TYR A 98 -10.03 -1.65 12.41
N ASP A 99 -9.21 -2.25 13.29
CA ASP A 99 -8.22 -1.51 14.10
C ASP A 99 -7.06 -1.03 13.21
N VAL A 100 -7.21 0.14 12.61
CA VAL A 100 -6.26 0.72 11.64
C VAL A 100 -5.03 1.28 12.37
N ARG A 101 -3.87 0.68 12.11
CA ARG A 101 -2.56 1.01 12.69
C ARG A 101 -1.51 1.40 11.65
N SER A 102 -1.85 1.36 10.37
CA SER A 102 -0.93 1.71 9.28
C SER A 102 -1.51 2.79 8.37
N PHE A 103 -0.61 3.61 7.82
CA PHE A 103 -0.94 4.74 6.95
C PHE A 103 -0.02 4.75 5.73
N ARG A 104 -0.56 5.17 4.59
CA ARG A 104 0.21 5.54 3.40
C ARG A 104 -0.39 6.80 2.79
N ALA A 105 0.41 7.85 2.66
CA ALA A 105 -0.03 9.08 2.01
C ALA A 105 -0.22 8.89 0.50
N PRO A 106 -1.25 9.50 -0.09
CA PRO A 106 -1.41 9.58 -1.54
C PRO A 106 -0.12 10.02 -2.23
N ASN A 107 0.23 9.32 -3.32
CA ASN A 107 1.47 9.55 -4.08
C ASN A 107 2.78 9.38 -3.26
N LEU A 108 2.74 8.73 -2.10
CA LEU A 108 3.86 8.62 -1.14
C LEU A 108 4.41 10.00 -0.74
N LYS A 109 3.53 10.99 -0.52
CA LYS A 109 3.89 12.37 -0.18
C LYS A 109 3.29 12.78 1.16
N LEU A 110 3.95 12.34 2.24
CA LEU A 110 3.61 12.70 3.61
C LEU A 110 4.51 13.86 4.10
N PRO A 111 3.96 15.04 4.43
CA PRO A 111 4.67 16.07 5.17
C PRO A 111 5.16 15.52 6.52
N ARG A 112 6.42 15.77 6.87
CA ARG A 112 6.98 15.28 8.14
C ARG A 112 6.20 15.79 9.36
N ALA A 113 5.64 16.98 9.27
CA ALA A 113 4.81 17.57 10.32
C ALA A 113 3.57 16.74 10.69
N LEU A 114 3.13 15.80 9.83
CA LEU A 114 2.02 14.90 10.11
C LEU A 114 2.41 13.65 10.89
N LEU A 115 3.70 13.36 11.09
CA LEU A 115 4.12 12.18 11.86
C LEU A 115 3.65 12.20 13.32
N PRO A 116 3.75 13.34 14.05
CA PRO A 116 3.16 13.41 15.39
C PRO A 116 1.65 13.16 15.39
N VAL A 117 0.93 13.66 14.38
CA VAL A 117 -0.52 13.43 14.24
C VAL A 117 -0.82 11.93 14.06
N LEU A 118 -0.06 11.25 13.19
CA LEU A 118 -0.21 9.80 12.99
C LEU A 118 0.03 9.03 14.29
N ARG A 119 1.11 9.35 15.02
CA ARG A 119 1.43 8.74 16.32
C ARG A 119 0.30 8.97 17.33
N ASP A 120 -0.13 10.22 17.50
CA ASP A 120 -1.15 10.60 18.49
C ASP A 120 -2.52 9.99 18.17
N GLU A 121 -2.76 9.73 16.89
CA GLU A 121 -3.90 8.95 16.40
C GLU A 121 -3.66 7.41 16.48
N GLY A 122 -2.57 6.94 17.07
CA GLY A 122 -2.28 5.51 17.27
C GLY A 122 -1.93 4.76 15.99
N VAL A 123 -1.35 5.44 14.99
CA VAL A 123 -0.78 4.81 13.80
C VAL A 123 0.68 4.44 14.10
N ASP A 124 0.98 3.15 14.06
CA ASP A 124 2.31 2.61 14.38
C ASP A 124 3.24 2.62 13.16
N VAL A 125 2.67 2.48 11.96
CA VAL A 125 3.44 2.29 10.71
C VAL A 125 3.01 3.28 9.64
N ASP A 126 4.00 3.96 9.03
CA ASP A 126 3.82 4.74 7.82
C ASP A 126 4.63 4.17 6.65
N SER A 127 3.99 4.00 5.49
CA SER A 127 4.62 3.53 4.26
C SER A 127 4.63 4.59 3.15
N SER A 128 4.84 5.86 3.52
CA SER A 128 4.85 6.99 2.57
C SER A 128 6.23 7.36 2.04
N LEU A 129 7.27 6.58 2.33
CA LEU A 129 8.60 6.75 1.77
C LEU A 129 8.84 5.83 0.58
N ALA A 130 9.83 6.14 -0.24
CA ALA A 130 10.24 5.28 -1.34
C ALA A 130 11.76 5.21 -1.49
N ALA A 131 12.27 4.04 -1.88
CA ALA A 131 13.68 3.85 -2.17
C ALA A 131 14.09 4.42 -3.54
N TYR A 132 13.15 4.58 -4.45
CA TYR A 132 13.37 4.94 -5.86
C TYR A 132 13.12 6.43 -6.19
N LYS A 133 12.72 7.25 -5.21
CA LYS A 133 12.50 8.70 -5.40
C LYS A 133 12.89 9.50 -4.14
N PRO A 134 13.26 10.79 -4.28
CA PRO A 134 13.62 11.63 -3.14
C PRO A 134 12.44 11.86 -2.16
N PRO A 135 12.71 11.92 -0.84
CA PRO A 135 13.98 11.58 -0.22
C PRO A 135 14.20 10.07 -0.23
N PHE A 136 15.31 9.60 -0.83
CA PHE A 136 15.59 8.17 -0.95
C PHE A 136 15.68 7.51 0.42
N ALA A 137 14.89 6.44 0.62
CA ALA A 137 14.84 5.70 1.87
C ALA A 137 15.12 4.21 1.60
N LEU A 138 16.31 3.73 1.97
CA LEU A 138 16.76 2.38 1.63
C LEU A 138 16.26 1.29 2.58
N GLY A 139 15.71 1.64 3.74
CA GLY A 139 15.22 0.67 4.72
C GLY A 139 14.28 1.30 5.75
N PRO A 140 13.62 0.45 6.55
CA PRO A 140 12.76 0.92 7.61
C PRO A 140 13.54 1.69 8.68
N ARG A 141 12.88 2.67 9.30
CA ARG A 141 13.41 3.50 10.38
C ARG A 141 12.29 4.04 11.26
N VAL A 142 12.62 4.51 12.45
CA VAL A 142 11.67 5.20 13.33
C VAL A 142 11.87 6.71 13.19
N GLU A 143 10.78 7.43 13.01
CA GLU A 143 10.73 8.89 13.03
C GLU A 143 9.51 9.34 13.83
N GLU A 144 9.70 10.24 14.80
CA GLU A 144 8.63 10.80 15.65
C GLU A 144 7.73 9.71 16.32
N GLY A 145 8.30 8.54 16.64
CA GLY A 145 7.56 7.42 17.22
C GLY A 145 6.81 6.53 16.23
N VAL A 146 6.88 6.82 14.92
CA VAL A 146 6.24 6.03 13.86
C VAL A 146 7.31 5.22 13.11
N VAL A 147 7.03 3.96 12.84
CA VAL A 147 7.88 3.08 12.02
C VAL A 147 7.65 3.41 10.55
N ARG A 148 8.66 3.96 9.88
CA ARG A 148 8.61 4.31 8.45
C ARG A 148 9.11 3.15 7.60
N VAL A 149 8.23 2.53 6.81
CA VAL A 149 8.56 1.40 5.92
C VAL A 149 8.50 1.85 4.46
N PRO A 150 9.64 2.05 3.78
CA PRO A 150 9.65 2.59 2.42
C PRO A 150 9.21 1.56 1.39
N ALA A 151 8.49 2.01 0.35
CA ALA A 151 8.25 1.23 -0.86
C ALA A 151 9.57 0.98 -1.59
N THR A 152 9.88 -0.27 -1.92
CA THR A 152 11.16 -0.67 -2.51
C THR A 152 11.21 -0.32 -3.99
N VAL A 153 10.14 -0.59 -4.72
CA VAL A 153 10.02 -0.34 -6.16
C VAL A 153 8.64 0.25 -6.48
N THR A 154 8.55 0.98 -7.58
CA THR A 154 7.25 1.42 -8.09
C THR A 154 6.44 0.24 -8.63
N SER A 155 5.11 0.30 -8.53
CA SER A 155 4.20 -0.72 -9.07
C SER A 155 4.43 -0.99 -10.57
N SER A 156 4.86 0.01 -11.34
CA SER A 156 5.20 -0.14 -12.76
C SER A 156 6.29 -1.20 -13.01
N VAL A 157 7.23 -1.40 -12.06
CA VAL A 157 8.26 -2.43 -12.16
C VAL A 157 7.64 -3.83 -12.06
N LEU A 158 6.59 -3.99 -11.26
CA LEU A 158 5.91 -5.28 -11.08
C LEU A 158 5.15 -5.73 -12.33
N ARG A 159 4.90 -4.82 -13.28
CA ARG A 159 4.24 -5.08 -14.56
C ARG A 159 5.19 -5.44 -15.69
N LEU A 160 6.50 -5.40 -15.45
CA LEU A 160 7.50 -5.78 -16.44
C LEU A 160 7.44 -7.28 -16.73
N PRO A 161 7.71 -7.69 -17.99
CA PRO A 161 7.85 -9.12 -18.32
C PRO A 161 8.88 -9.80 -17.40
N TRP A 162 8.63 -11.06 -17.07
CA TRP A 162 9.46 -11.80 -16.11
C TRP A 162 10.97 -11.74 -16.33
N PRO A 163 11.49 -11.80 -17.59
CA PRO A 163 12.93 -11.71 -17.81
C PRO A 163 13.55 -10.39 -17.33
N LEU A 164 12.76 -9.31 -17.29
CA LEU A 164 13.18 -7.99 -16.78
C LEU A 164 12.89 -7.83 -15.29
N LEU A 165 11.79 -8.41 -14.81
CA LEU A 165 11.41 -8.34 -13.38
C LEU A 165 12.34 -9.19 -12.51
N ARG A 166 12.74 -10.37 -12.98
CA ARG A 166 13.57 -11.30 -12.20
C ARG A 166 14.91 -10.71 -11.73
N PRO A 167 15.72 -10.02 -12.56
CA PRO A 167 16.93 -9.35 -12.10
C PRO A 167 16.67 -8.31 -11.00
N ALA A 168 15.59 -7.51 -11.12
CA ALA A 168 15.21 -6.58 -10.09
C ALA A 168 14.86 -7.30 -8.77
N ALA A 169 14.16 -8.43 -8.84
CA ALA A 169 13.84 -9.26 -7.67
C ALA A 169 15.10 -9.88 -7.02
N MET A 170 16.14 -10.15 -7.80
CA MET A 170 17.41 -10.70 -7.27
C MET A 170 18.18 -9.72 -6.37
N VAL A 171 18.04 -8.43 -6.61
CA VAL A 171 18.77 -7.39 -5.86
C VAL A 171 17.90 -6.69 -4.80
N MET A 172 16.70 -7.20 -4.53
CA MET A 172 15.84 -6.62 -3.50
C MET A 172 16.49 -6.72 -2.11
N PRO A 173 16.32 -5.69 -1.26
CA PRO A 173 16.85 -5.67 0.09
C PRO A 173 16.15 -6.72 0.98
N ARG A 174 16.78 -7.08 2.13
CA ARG A 174 16.21 -8.05 3.08
C ARG A 174 14.79 -7.70 3.53
N VAL A 175 14.49 -6.41 3.67
CA VAL A 175 13.14 -5.89 3.89
C VAL A 175 12.69 -5.22 2.60
N ALA A 176 11.85 -5.89 1.86
CA ALA A 176 11.29 -5.41 0.60
C ALA A 176 9.80 -5.12 0.75
N THR A 177 9.36 -3.98 0.22
CA THR A 177 7.96 -3.56 0.17
C THR A 177 7.53 -3.39 -1.27
N LEU A 178 6.55 -4.20 -1.67
CA LEU A 178 5.92 -4.15 -2.98
C LEU A 178 4.51 -3.58 -2.83
N PHE A 179 4.08 -2.79 -3.79
CA PHE A 179 2.71 -2.33 -3.83
C PHE A 179 2.14 -2.40 -5.24
N ILE A 180 0.84 -2.61 -5.31
CA ILE A 180 0.05 -2.72 -6.54
C ILE A 180 -1.27 -1.99 -6.34
N HIS A 181 -1.87 -1.52 -7.43
CA HIS A 181 -3.21 -0.97 -7.40
C HIS A 181 -4.20 -1.94 -8.05
N PRO A 182 -5.45 -2.05 -7.55
CA PRO A 182 -6.47 -2.89 -8.17
C PRO A 182 -6.75 -2.55 -9.64
N TRP A 183 -6.65 -1.27 -10.02
CA TRP A 183 -6.82 -0.85 -11.40
C TRP A 183 -5.74 -1.38 -12.36
N GLU A 184 -4.56 -1.74 -11.86
CA GLU A 184 -3.52 -2.39 -12.67
C GLU A 184 -3.93 -3.80 -13.08
N VAL A 185 -4.75 -4.48 -12.27
CA VAL A 185 -5.29 -5.83 -12.52
C VAL A 185 -6.44 -5.79 -13.51
N SER A 186 -7.37 -4.83 -13.40
CA SER A 186 -8.52 -4.71 -14.31
C SER A 186 -8.11 -4.25 -15.71
N GLY A 187 -6.93 -3.64 -15.82
CA GLY A 187 -6.41 -3.05 -17.06
C GLY A 187 -7.04 -1.69 -17.36
N VAL A 188 -6.19 -0.71 -17.54
CA VAL A 188 -6.60 0.65 -17.92
C VAL A 188 -6.01 1.03 -19.27
N ARG A 189 -6.76 1.85 -20.02
CA ARG A 189 -6.29 2.46 -21.26
C ARG A 189 -6.07 3.93 -21.04
N HIS A 190 -4.83 4.38 -21.21
CA HIS A 190 -4.44 5.78 -21.08
C HIS A 190 -3.29 6.11 -22.03
N LEU A 191 -3.16 7.38 -22.44
CA LEU A 191 -2.06 7.82 -23.32
C LEU A 191 -0.69 7.78 -22.65
N ARG A 192 -0.64 7.83 -21.33
CA ARG A 192 0.61 7.71 -20.57
C ARG A 192 1.00 6.24 -20.41
N PRO A 193 2.20 5.84 -20.92
CA PRO A 193 2.66 4.45 -20.84
C PRO A 193 2.86 3.96 -19.40
N ASP A 194 3.29 4.84 -18.50
CA ASP A 194 3.51 4.51 -17.08
C ASP A 194 2.20 4.15 -16.34
N ILE A 195 1.05 4.55 -16.87
CA ILE A 195 -0.27 4.19 -16.36
C ILE A 195 -0.78 2.91 -17.02
N SER A 196 -0.73 2.81 -18.34
CA SER A 196 -1.42 1.77 -19.11
C SER A 196 -0.57 0.55 -19.46
N LEU A 197 0.77 0.72 -19.62
CA LEU A 197 1.61 -0.37 -20.08
C LEU A 197 1.70 -1.51 -19.07
N GLY A 198 1.44 -2.72 -19.54
CA GLY A 198 1.54 -3.93 -18.73
C GLY A 198 0.38 -4.14 -17.74
N THR A 199 -0.67 -3.28 -17.76
CA THR A 199 -1.87 -3.49 -16.95
C THR A 199 -2.76 -4.60 -17.55
N GLY A 200 -3.62 -5.18 -16.71
CA GLY A 200 -4.55 -6.24 -17.09
C GLY A 200 -4.30 -7.54 -16.30
N PRO A 201 -5.08 -8.60 -16.57
CA PRO A 201 -5.07 -9.86 -15.78
C PRO A 201 -3.69 -10.51 -15.65
N ARG A 202 -2.80 -10.33 -16.63
CA ARG A 202 -1.41 -10.84 -16.58
C ARG A 202 -0.59 -10.33 -15.38
N VAL A 203 -1.01 -9.22 -14.77
CA VAL A 203 -0.36 -8.68 -13.57
C VAL A 203 -0.47 -9.67 -12.41
N LEU A 204 -1.58 -10.42 -12.32
CA LEU A 204 -1.77 -11.45 -11.30
C LEU A 204 -0.77 -12.60 -11.46
N ASP A 205 -0.56 -13.08 -12.70
CA ASP A 205 0.43 -14.14 -12.98
C ASP A 205 1.85 -13.69 -12.63
N LEU A 206 2.19 -12.44 -12.96
CA LEU A 206 3.49 -11.86 -12.62
C LEU A 206 3.66 -11.71 -11.11
N LEU A 207 2.62 -11.27 -10.40
CA LEU A 207 2.63 -11.14 -8.95
C LEU A 207 2.78 -12.50 -8.27
N ALA A 208 2.01 -13.50 -8.70
CA ALA A 208 2.11 -14.88 -8.19
C ALA A 208 3.52 -15.43 -8.36
N ARG A 209 4.07 -15.28 -9.56
CA ARG A 209 5.43 -15.72 -9.88
C ARG A 209 6.48 -15.00 -9.05
N LEU A 210 6.33 -13.68 -8.84
CA LEU A 210 7.25 -12.89 -8.02
C LEU A 210 7.19 -13.32 -6.55
N VAL A 211 5.99 -13.45 -5.99
CA VAL A 211 5.80 -13.87 -4.58
C VAL A 211 6.43 -15.24 -4.34
N ASN A 212 6.16 -16.22 -5.24
CA ASN A 212 6.74 -17.54 -5.12
C ASN A 212 8.27 -17.53 -5.27
N TYR A 213 8.79 -16.71 -6.18
CA TYR A 213 10.23 -16.53 -6.34
C TYR A 213 10.87 -15.93 -5.08
N MET A 214 10.26 -14.90 -4.49
CA MET A 214 10.75 -14.27 -3.27
C MET A 214 10.68 -15.23 -2.07
N ARG A 215 9.60 -16.02 -1.94
CA ARG A 215 9.51 -17.08 -0.92
C ARG A 215 10.63 -18.12 -1.08
N GLY A 216 10.92 -18.55 -2.30
CA GLY A 216 12.03 -19.47 -2.60
C GLY A 216 13.41 -18.91 -2.24
N ARG A 217 13.51 -17.60 -2.05
CA ARG A 217 14.70 -16.90 -1.55
C ARG A 217 14.69 -16.63 -0.05
N GLY A 218 13.72 -17.16 0.69
CA GLY A 218 13.60 -17.02 2.14
C GLY A 218 12.87 -15.74 2.59
N TYR A 219 12.16 -15.03 1.70
CA TYR A 219 11.31 -13.93 2.13
C TYR A 219 9.99 -14.45 2.67
N GLU A 220 9.65 -14.03 3.87
CA GLU A 220 8.35 -14.30 4.49
C GLU A 220 7.40 -13.11 4.21
N PRO A 221 6.21 -13.35 3.63
CA PRO A 221 5.19 -12.32 3.46
C PRO A 221 4.63 -11.89 4.82
N LEU A 222 4.61 -10.58 5.06
CA LEU A 222 4.14 -9.95 6.28
C LEU A 222 3.25 -8.76 5.95
N THR A 223 2.36 -8.40 6.87
CA THR A 223 1.59 -7.15 6.82
C THR A 223 2.37 -5.99 7.45
N MET A 224 2.00 -4.74 7.15
CA MET A 224 2.68 -3.55 7.71
C MET A 224 2.62 -3.51 9.23
N ARG A 225 1.52 -3.96 9.82
CA ARG A 225 1.33 -4.04 11.27
C ARG A 225 2.42 -4.87 11.98
N GLU A 226 3.05 -5.79 11.27
CA GLU A 226 4.12 -6.64 11.80
C GLU A 226 5.51 -5.98 11.75
N ALA A 227 5.64 -4.82 11.09
CA ALA A 227 6.93 -4.14 10.93
C ALA A 227 7.59 -3.72 12.25
N PRO A 228 6.90 -3.16 13.26
CA PRO A 228 7.51 -2.83 14.54
C PRO A 228 8.15 -4.04 15.22
N ARG A 229 7.46 -5.18 15.20
CA ARG A 229 7.95 -6.43 15.78
C ARG A 229 9.19 -6.96 15.05
N LEU A 230 9.16 -6.93 13.71
CA LEU A 230 10.28 -7.36 12.85
C LEU A 230 11.54 -6.55 13.14
N LEU A 231 11.40 -5.27 13.49
CA LEU A 231 12.50 -4.35 13.76
C LEU A 231 12.92 -4.34 15.24
N GLY A 232 12.33 -5.19 16.08
CA GLY A 232 12.60 -5.23 17.52
C GLY A 232 12.09 -4.01 18.30
N ILE A 233 11.17 -3.23 17.71
CA ILE A 233 10.67 -1.96 18.26
C ILE A 233 9.37 -2.19 19.09
N GLY A 234 8.80 -3.38 19.05
CA GLY A 234 7.53 -3.72 19.71
C GLY A 234 7.49 -3.51 21.23
N LYS A 235 8.61 -3.23 21.88
CA LYS A 235 8.68 -2.85 23.32
C LYS A 235 8.67 -1.33 23.55
N VAL A 236 8.80 -0.51 22.51
CA VAL A 236 8.90 0.95 22.63
C VAL A 236 7.54 1.63 22.42
N LEU A 237 6.60 0.95 21.76
CA LEU A 237 5.26 1.49 21.49
C LEU A 237 4.25 1.18 22.62
N ASP A 238 4.58 0.25 23.53
CA ASP A 238 3.74 -0.11 24.70
C ASP A 238 4.16 0.62 25.99
N SER A 239 5.10 1.56 25.91
CA SER A 239 5.60 2.40 27.01
C SER A 239 5.19 3.87 26.81
#